data_83abad55672b093f81bc8412530dafe1
#
_entry.id   83abad55672b093f81bc8412530dafe1
#
_cell.length_a   1.000
_cell.length_b   1.000
_cell.length_c   1.000
_cell.angle_alpha   90.00
_cell.angle_beta   90.00
_cell.angle_gamma   90.00
#
_symmetry.space_group_name_H-M   'P 1'
#
loop_
_entity.id
_entity.type
_entity.pdbx_description
1 polymer ?
#
loop_
_entity_poly.entity_id
_entity_poly.type
_entity_poly.pdbx_seq_one_letter_code
_entity_poly.pdbx_strand_id
1 'polypeptide(L)' 'MQQSNILVVDDEKEIAELVEIYLVSDGYKVFKAYNAEE' A
#
# COMPACT_ATOMS: atom_id res chain seq x y z
N MET A 1 16.68 -12.69 -1.75
CA MET A 1 15.63 -12.30 -0.86
C MET A 1 14.40 -11.98 -1.62
N GLN A 2 13.31 -12.36 -1.06
CA GLN A 2 12.04 -12.13 -1.70
C GLN A 2 11.35 -10.97 -1.07
N GLN A 3 10.68 -10.21 -1.90
CA GLN A 3 9.85 -9.12 -1.42
C GLN A 3 8.43 -9.60 -1.34
N SER A 4 7.77 -9.20 -0.27
CA SER A 4 6.35 -9.46 -0.16
C SER A 4 5.60 -8.40 -0.92
N ASN A 5 4.57 -8.81 -1.62
CA ASN A 5 3.69 -7.89 -2.31
C ASN A 5 2.48 -7.65 -1.44
N ILE A 6 2.19 -6.40 -1.19
CA ILE A 6 1.12 -6.02 -0.30
C ILE A 6 0.17 -5.13 -1.05
N LEU A 7 -1.11 -5.43 -0.96
CA LEU A 7 -2.14 -4.60 -1.55
C LEU A 7 -2.85 -3.86 -0.45
N VAL A 8 -2.85 -2.55 -0.54
CA VAL A 8 -3.52 -1.69 0.43
C VAL A 8 -4.78 -1.16 -0.22
N VAL A 9 -5.92 -1.47 0.35
CA VAL A 9 -7.21 -0.99 -0.15
C VAL A 9 -7.79 -0.03 0.86
N ASP A 10 -7.90 1.22 0.48
CA ASP A 10 -8.41 2.24 1.38
C ASP A 10 -8.93 3.37 0.53
N ASP A 11 -10.10 3.88 0.87
CA ASP A 11 -10.62 5.01 0.10
C ASP A 11 -10.06 6.33 0.58
N GLU A 12 -9.21 6.34 1.58
CA GLU A 12 -8.55 7.56 2.00
C GLU A 12 -7.10 7.53 1.54
N LYS A 13 -6.80 8.40 0.59
CA LYS A 13 -5.49 8.36 -0.02
C LYS A 13 -4.38 8.67 0.97
N GLU A 14 -4.65 9.58 1.90
CA GLU A 14 -3.60 9.97 2.83
C GLU A 14 -3.17 8.80 3.69
N ILE A 15 -4.13 7.99 4.11
CA ILE A 15 -3.81 6.86 4.94
C ILE A 15 -3.08 5.81 4.12
N ALA A 16 -3.55 5.59 2.91
CA ALA A 16 -2.89 4.60 2.06
C ALA A 16 -1.45 4.99 1.80
N GLU A 17 -1.19 6.27 1.61
CA GLU A 17 0.16 6.72 1.36
C GLU A 17 1.05 6.54 2.58
N LEU A 18 0.52 6.79 3.75
CA LEU A 18 1.30 6.56 4.95
C LEU A 18 1.68 5.11 5.10
N VAL A 19 0.73 4.24 4.87
CA VAL A 19 0.99 2.82 4.97
C VAL A 19 2.04 2.42 3.95
N GLU A 20 1.93 2.95 2.75
CA GLU A 20 2.90 2.64 1.72
C GLU A 20 4.31 3.04 2.15
N ILE A 21 4.45 4.22 2.71
CA ILE A 21 5.75 4.69 3.13
C ILE A 21 6.35 3.74 4.16
N TYR A 22 5.56 3.32 5.12
CA TYR A 22 6.04 2.40 6.13
C TYR A 22 6.48 1.09 5.52
N LEU A 23 5.66 0.53 4.66
CA LEU A 23 5.93 -0.79 4.14
C LEU A 23 7.08 -0.79 3.15
N VAL A 24 7.16 0.24 2.33
CA VAL A 24 8.26 0.34 1.40
C VAL A 24 9.56 0.50 2.17
N SER A 25 9.53 1.24 3.25
CA SER A 25 10.71 1.42 4.08
C SER A 25 11.18 0.10 4.66
N ASP A 26 10.26 -0.83 4.87
CA ASP A 26 10.62 -2.14 5.38
C ASP A 26 11.03 -3.11 4.28
N GLY A 27 10.97 -2.69 3.04
CA GLY A 27 11.39 -3.56 1.95
C GLY A 27 10.27 -4.29 1.26
N TYR A 28 9.03 -3.91 1.48
CA TYR A 28 7.93 -4.54 0.80
C TYR A 28 7.57 -3.80 -0.46
N LYS A 29 6.93 -4.50 -1.38
CA LYS A 29 6.39 -3.89 -2.55
C LYS A 29 4.91 -3.65 -2.32
N VAL A 30 4.47 -2.42 -2.51
CA VAL A 30 3.13 -2.04 -2.11
C VAL A 30 2.35 -1.58 -3.34
N PHE A 31 1.16 -2.12 -3.47
CA PHE A 31 0.21 -1.68 -4.47
C PHE A 31 -0.97 -1.04 -3.75
N LYS A 32 -1.49 0.03 -4.29
CA LYS A 32 -2.58 0.73 -3.66
C LYS A 32 -3.81 0.69 -4.53
N ALA A 33 -4.94 0.46 -3.90
CA ALA A 33 -6.23 0.58 -4.56
C ALA A 33 -7.10 1.42 -3.65
N TYR A 34 -7.82 2.36 -4.23
CA TYR A 34 -8.58 3.25 -3.39
C TYR A 34 -9.99 2.73 -3.27
N ASN A 35 -10.87 3.17 -4.07
CA ASN A 35 -12.24 2.78 -3.91
C ASN A 35 -12.59 1.72 -4.92
N ALA A 36 -12.92 0.54 -4.44
CA ALA A 36 -13.17 -0.56 -5.34
C ALA A 36 -14.41 -0.34 -6.16
N GLU A 37 -15.30 0.50 -5.72
CA GLU A 37 -16.50 0.75 -6.48
C GLU A 37 -16.27 1.62 -7.68
N GLU A 38 -15.19 2.30 -7.68
CA GLU A 38 -14.85 3.12 -8.81
C GLU A 38 -14.42 2.28 -9.97
#